data_83b1e9203f5979ba33f3a52ca2df9351
#
_entry.id   83b1e9203f5979ba33f3a52ca2df9351
#
_cell.length_a   1.000
_cell.length_b   1.000
_cell.length_c   1.000
_cell.angle_alpha   90.00
_cell.angle_beta   90.00
_cell.angle_gamma   90.00
#
_symmetry.space_group_name_H-M   'P 1'
#
loop_
_entity.id
_entity.type
_entity.pdbx_description
1 polymer ?
#
loop_
_entity_poly.entity_id
_entity_poly.type
_entity_poly.pdbx_seq_one_letter_code
_entity_poly.pdbx_strand_id
1 'polypeptide(L)'
;MPDVRPEVLFVCVHNAGRSQMAAALLSRLGGDAVVVRSAGTAPADTINPAVVAAMAEIGIDLASSGATPKKLTDDAVRASDVVVTMGCGDECPFYPGKRYEDWQLDDPAGRGIDAVRPIRDEIERRIRGLLAELGVSAVTP
;
A
#
# COMPACT_ATOMS: atom_id res chain seq x y z
N MET A 1 0.91 -13.84 -25.64
CA MET A 1 1.69 -12.75 -25.05
C MET A 1 1.53 -12.79 -23.55
N PRO A 2 2.62 -12.87 -22.79
CA PRO A 2 2.49 -12.78 -21.36
C PRO A 2 1.93 -11.43 -20.98
N ASP A 3 1.08 -11.43 -19.99
CA ASP A 3 0.47 -10.22 -19.47
C ASP A 3 1.52 -9.49 -18.61
N VAL A 4 1.99 -8.34 -19.12
CA VAL A 4 3.03 -7.56 -18.43
C VAL A 4 2.37 -6.47 -17.61
N ARG A 5 1.93 -6.85 -16.41
CA ARG A 5 1.35 -5.91 -15.47
C ARG A 5 2.43 -5.48 -14.46
N PRO A 6 2.57 -4.18 -14.18
CA PRO A 6 3.49 -3.77 -13.13
C PRO A 6 3.04 -4.33 -11.78
N GLU A 7 4.02 -4.80 -11.01
CA GLU A 7 3.78 -5.32 -9.68
C GLU A 7 4.35 -4.34 -8.66
N VAL A 8 3.50 -3.84 -7.77
CA VAL A 8 3.86 -2.82 -6.78
C VAL A 8 3.74 -3.40 -5.38
N LEU A 9 4.79 -3.25 -4.59
CA LEU A 9 4.84 -3.68 -3.19
C LEU A 9 4.90 -2.46 -2.28
N PHE A 10 3.96 -2.37 -1.34
CA PHE A 10 3.96 -1.33 -0.31
C PHE A 10 4.48 -1.91 1.00
N VAL A 11 5.46 -1.26 1.60
CA VAL A 11 6.11 -1.73 2.82
C VAL A 11 6.06 -0.65 3.89
N CYS A 12 5.56 -0.99 5.06
CA CYS A 12 5.70 -0.16 6.26
C CYS A 12 6.11 -1.07 7.42
N VAL A 13 6.12 -0.55 8.65
CA VAL A 13 6.58 -1.38 9.79
C VAL A 13 5.54 -2.45 10.13
N HIS A 14 4.30 -2.04 10.41
CA HIS A 14 3.28 -2.94 10.96
C HIS A 14 2.36 -3.57 9.93
N ASN A 15 2.32 -3.06 8.70
CA ASN A 15 1.36 -3.48 7.67
C ASN A 15 -0.09 -3.49 8.19
N ALA A 16 -0.38 -2.53 9.05
CA ALA A 16 -1.69 -2.40 9.69
C ALA A 16 -2.37 -1.06 9.37
N GLY A 17 -1.70 -0.18 8.67
CA GLY A 17 -2.21 1.16 8.35
C GLY A 17 -1.80 1.61 6.96
N ARG A 18 -0.68 2.32 6.85
CA ARG A 18 -0.26 2.99 5.61
C ARG A 18 -0.18 2.07 4.40
N SER A 19 0.51 0.95 4.52
CA SER A 19 0.68 0.02 3.39
C SER A 19 -0.62 -0.67 3.04
N GLN A 20 -1.49 -0.94 4.01
CA GLN A 20 -2.81 -1.53 3.73
C GLN A 20 -3.70 -0.54 2.98
N MET A 21 -3.69 0.74 3.36
CA MET A 21 -4.44 1.77 2.66
C MET A 21 -3.96 1.93 1.23
N ALA A 22 -2.64 2.00 1.06
CA ALA A 22 -2.04 2.17 -0.27
C ALA A 22 -2.36 0.98 -1.18
N ALA A 23 -2.23 -0.25 -0.67
CA ALA A 23 -2.52 -1.44 -1.45
C ALA A 23 -4.00 -1.49 -1.86
N ALA A 24 -4.91 -1.18 -0.94
CA ALA A 24 -6.34 -1.19 -1.22
C ALA A 24 -6.71 -0.13 -2.27
N LEU A 25 -6.14 1.08 -2.14
CA LEU A 25 -6.40 2.15 -3.10
C LEU A 25 -5.83 1.83 -4.48
N LEU A 26 -4.63 1.28 -4.56
CA LEU A 26 -4.05 0.92 -5.85
C LEU A 26 -4.83 -0.22 -6.50
N SER A 27 -5.26 -1.22 -5.74
CA SER A 27 -6.10 -2.29 -6.27
C SER A 27 -7.40 -1.77 -6.82
N ARG A 28 -8.04 -0.84 -6.11
CA ARG A 28 -9.31 -0.27 -6.55
C ARG A 28 -9.16 0.60 -7.79
N LEU A 29 -8.17 1.48 -7.79
CA LEU A 29 -7.99 2.45 -8.89
C LEU A 29 -7.29 1.84 -10.09
N GLY A 30 -6.39 0.90 -9.88
CA GLY A 30 -5.65 0.24 -10.95
C GLY A 30 -6.36 -0.96 -11.56
N GLY A 31 -7.28 -1.58 -10.81
CA GLY A 31 -8.01 -2.75 -11.27
C GLY A 31 -7.08 -3.89 -11.68
N ASP A 32 -7.39 -4.51 -12.80
CA ASP A 32 -6.61 -5.66 -13.31
C ASP A 32 -5.30 -5.25 -13.99
N ALA A 33 -5.04 -3.95 -14.13
CA ALA A 33 -3.85 -3.47 -14.85
C ALA A 33 -2.58 -3.51 -14.00
N VAL A 34 -2.70 -3.75 -12.69
CA VAL A 34 -1.55 -3.79 -11.77
C VAL A 34 -1.69 -5.00 -10.83
N VAL A 35 -0.54 -5.49 -10.38
CA VAL A 35 -0.49 -6.49 -9.31
C VAL A 35 -0.05 -5.78 -8.04
N VAL A 36 -0.78 -5.94 -6.94
CA VAL A 36 -0.55 -5.18 -5.71
C VAL A 36 -0.24 -6.11 -4.56
N ARG A 37 0.81 -5.78 -3.79
CA ARG A 37 1.18 -6.49 -2.57
C ARG A 37 1.47 -5.49 -1.47
N SER A 38 1.32 -5.93 -0.23
CA SER A 38 1.74 -5.14 0.93
C SER A 38 2.36 -6.05 1.98
N ALA A 39 3.26 -5.50 2.77
CA ALA A 39 3.94 -6.26 3.82
C ALA A 39 4.50 -5.33 4.88
N GLY A 40 4.90 -5.89 6.02
CA GLY A 40 5.51 -5.15 7.12
C GLY A 40 6.80 -5.82 7.61
N THR A 41 7.73 -5.00 8.07
CA THR A 41 8.98 -5.52 8.65
C THR A 41 8.72 -6.14 10.03
N ALA A 42 7.69 -5.66 10.74
CA ALA A 42 7.25 -6.21 12.03
C ALA A 42 5.71 -6.15 12.08
N PRO A 43 5.02 -7.08 11.37
CA PRO A 43 3.58 -6.98 11.18
C PRO A 43 2.81 -7.09 12.50
N ALA A 44 1.76 -6.27 12.63
CA ALA A 44 0.84 -6.34 13.75
C ALA A 44 -0.10 -7.54 13.59
N ASP A 45 -0.85 -7.86 14.63
CA ASP A 45 -1.79 -8.97 14.60
C ASP A 45 -3.02 -8.67 13.72
N THR A 46 -3.48 -7.43 13.74
CA THR A 46 -4.69 -7.00 13.01
C THR A 46 -4.48 -5.63 12.39
N ILE A 47 -5.33 -5.31 11.41
CA ILE A 47 -5.35 -3.98 10.82
C ILE A 47 -5.92 -2.98 11.84
N ASN A 48 -5.35 -1.77 11.87
CA ASN A 48 -5.78 -0.70 12.75
C ASN A 48 -7.28 -0.40 12.51
N PRO A 49 -8.14 -0.48 13.55
CA PRO A 49 -9.58 -0.24 13.37
C PRO A 49 -9.92 1.14 12.82
N ALA A 50 -9.15 2.18 13.16
CA ALA A 50 -9.36 3.52 12.62
C ALA A 50 -9.09 3.55 11.11
N VAL A 51 -8.15 2.75 10.64
CA VAL A 51 -7.85 2.59 9.22
C VAL A 51 -9.00 1.90 8.50
N VAL A 52 -9.54 0.83 9.09
CA VAL A 52 -10.71 0.13 8.53
C VAL A 52 -11.88 1.10 8.38
N ALA A 53 -12.14 1.92 9.41
CA ALA A 53 -13.23 2.89 9.38
C ALA A 53 -13.00 3.98 8.33
N ALA A 54 -11.78 4.50 8.24
CA ALA A 54 -11.44 5.55 7.26
C ALA A 54 -11.58 5.03 5.82
N MET A 55 -11.21 3.80 5.57
CA MET A 55 -11.34 3.21 4.24
C MET A 55 -12.82 2.93 3.89
N ALA A 56 -13.61 2.54 4.88
CA ALA A 56 -15.04 2.34 4.67
C ALA A 56 -15.74 3.62 4.23
N GLU A 57 -15.27 4.78 4.68
CA GLU A 57 -15.83 6.07 4.27
C GLU A 57 -15.74 6.31 2.77
N ILE A 58 -14.75 5.73 2.12
CA ILE A 58 -14.57 5.87 0.67
C ILE A 58 -14.97 4.60 -0.08
N GLY A 59 -15.73 3.74 0.56
CA GLY A 59 -16.31 2.56 -0.07
C GLY A 59 -15.40 1.34 -0.15
N ILE A 60 -14.31 1.31 0.60
CA ILE A 60 -13.38 0.18 0.64
C ILE A 60 -13.55 -0.56 1.97
N ASP A 61 -14.01 -1.80 1.90
CA ASP A 61 -14.25 -2.64 3.07
C ASP A 61 -13.07 -3.58 3.33
N LEU A 62 -12.11 -3.11 4.14
CA LEU A 62 -10.95 -3.92 4.49
C LEU A 62 -11.32 -5.11 5.38
N ALA A 63 -12.34 -4.96 6.22
CA ALA A 63 -12.73 -6.03 7.13
C ALA A 63 -13.23 -7.27 6.40
N SER A 64 -13.98 -7.08 5.30
CA SER A 64 -14.53 -8.19 4.51
C SER A 64 -13.62 -8.67 3.40
N SER A 65 -12.56 -7.92 3.09
CA SER A 65 -11.67 -8.22 1.97
C SER A 65 -10.71 -9.38 2.25
N GLY A 66 -10.59 -9.82 3.50
CA GLY A 66 -9.60 -10.82 3.88
C GLY A 66 -8.20 -10.25 4.08
N ALA A 67 -8.05 -8.93 4.04
CA ALA A 67 -6.75 -8.29 4.23
C ALA A 67 -6.25 -8.49 5.67
N THR A 68 -5.00 -8.90 5.80
CA THR A 68 -4.34 -9.10 7.10
C THR A 68 -2.90 -8.59 7.02
N PRO A 69 -2.31 -8.18 8.14
CA PRO A 69 -0.88 -7.84 8.15
C PRO A 69 -0.03 -9.05 7.76
N LYS A 70 0.98 -8.80 6.93
CA LYS A 70 1.85 -9.85 6.39
C LYS A 70 3.31 -9.49 6.60
N LYS A 71 4.13 -10.49 6.87
CA LYS A 71 5.57 -10.32 7.00
C LYS A 71 6.21 -10.08 5.64
N LEU A 72 7.11 -9.11 5.57
CA LEU A 72 7.91 -8.87 4.37
C LEU A 72 8.81 -10.07 4.09
N THR A 73 8.84 -10.51 2.83
CA THR A 73 9.71 -11.59 2.38
C THR A 73 10.59 -11.11 1.23
N ASP A 74 11.76 -11.75 1.07
CA ASP A 74 12.64 -11.45 -0.05
C ASP A 74 11.95 -11.75 -1.39
N ASP A 75 11.17 -12.82 -1.44
CA ASP A 75 10.46 -13.19 -2.66
C ASP A 75 9.47 -12.12 -3.10
N ALA A 76 8.78 -11.48 -2.17
CA ALA A 76 7.85 -10.40 -2.50
C ALA A 76 8.58 -9.20 -3.08
N VAL A 77 9.76 -8.86 -2.52
CA VAL A 77 10.56 -7.75 -3.05
C VAL A 77 11.08 -8.10 -4.44
N ARG A 78 11.59 -9.31 -4.63
CA ARG A 78 12.15 -9.74 -5.92
C ARG A 78 11.08 -9.78 -7.03
N ALA A 79 9.86 -10.16 -6.69
CA ALA A 79 8.77 -10.21 -7.65
C ALA A 79 8.27 -8.83 -8.07
N SER A 80 8.54 -7.80 -7.28
CA SER A 80 7.98 -6.46 -7.50
C SER A 80 8.80 -5.66 -8.48
N ASP A 81 8.12 -4.83 -9.29
CA ASP A 81 8.75 -3.85 -10.18
C ASP A 81 8.99 -2.54 -9.46
N VAL A 82 8.06 -2.16 -8.60
CA VAL A 82 8.12 -0.93 -7.81
C VAL A 82 7.97 -1.31 -6.33
N VAL A 83 8.86 -0.80 -5.50
CA VAL A 83 8.78 -0.95 -4.04
C VAL A 83 8.58 0.44 -3.43
N VAL A 84 7.48 0.63 -2.73
CA VAL A 84 7.18 1.88 -2.05
C VAL A 84 7.33 1.65 -0.55
N THR A 85 8.31 2.31 0.06
CA THR A 85 8.54 2.22 1.49
C THR A 85 7.83 3.37 2.19
N MET A 86 7.29 3.10 3.37
CA MET A 86 6.44 4.04 4.09
C MET A 86 6.83 4.03 5.57
N GLY A 87 8.09 4.38 5.84
CA GLY A 87 8.58 4.52 7.21
C GLY A 87 9.32 3.32 7.79
N CYS A 88 9.71 2.34 6.97
CA CYS A 88 10.49 1.20 7.46
C CYS A 88 12.00 1.46 7.54
N GLY A 89 12.47 2.55 6.93
CA GLY A 89 13.87 2.93 7.00
C GLY A 89 14.82 1.87 6.48
N ASP A 90 15.90 1.63 7.20
CA ASP A 90 16.95 0.68 6.81
C ASP A 90 16.52 -0.79 6.90
N GLU A 91 15.37 -1.07 7.51
CA GLU A 91 14.87 -2.44 7.61
C GLU A 91 14.32 -2.98 6.30
N CYS A 92 14.05 -2.09 5.34
CA CYS A 92 13.57 -2.50 4.02
C CYS A 92 14.77 -2.94 3.16
N PRO A 93 14.74 -4.16 2.61
CA PRO A 93 15.84 -4.61 1.75
C PRO A 93 15.87 -3.84 0.43
N PHE A 94 17.05 -3.70 -0.13
CA PHE A 94 17.25 -3.03 -1.41
C PHE A 94 17.84 -4.00 -2.43
N TYR A 95 17.15 -4.17 -3.55
CA TYR A 95 17.62 -5.00 -4.67
C TYR A 95 17.83 -4.11 -5.90
N PRO A 96 19.02 -4.09 -6.51
CA PRO A 96 19.27 -3.28 -7.71
C PRO A 96 18.32 -3.66 -8.87
N GLY A 97 18.05 -2.69 -9.72
CA GLY A 97 17.24 -2.91 -10.91
C GLY A 97 15.75 -2.67 -10.73
N LYS A 98 15.32 -2.33 -9.52
CA LYS A 98 13.93 -2.04 -9.23
C LYS A 98 13.74 -0.55 -8.98
N ARG A 99 12.52 -0.06 -9.23
CA ARG A 99 12.15 1.30 -8.87
C ARG A 99 11.78 1.34 -7.39
N TYR A 100 12.43 2.21 -6.63
CA TYR A 100 12.15 2.42 -5.22
C TYR A 100 11.62 3.84 -5.01
N GLU A 101 10.56 3.96 -4.21
CA GLU A 101 10.06 5.24 -3.74
C GLU A 101 9.92 5.19 -2.23
N ASP A 102 10.19 6.31 -1.57
CA ASP A 102 9.99 6.42 -0.13
C ASP A 102 8.98 7.53 0.12
N TRP A 103 7.79 7.16 0.60
CA TRP A 103 6.72 8.10 0.87
C TRP A 103 6.74 8.49 2.34
N GLN A 104 7.04 9.74 2.60
CA GLN A 104 7.06 10.29 3.95
C GLN A 104 5.63 10.58 4.38
N LEU A 105 5.12 9.81 5.33
CA LEU A 105 3.75 9.88 5.80
C LEU A 105 3.73 9.74 7.33
N ASP A 106 2.77 10.41 7.97
CA ASP A 106 2.57 10.24 9.40
C ASP A 106 2.11 8.82 9.69
N ASP A 107 2.51 8.30 10.85
CA ASP A 107 2.11 6.96 11.29
C ASP A 107 0.76 7.03 11.99
N PRO A 108 -0.26 6.31 11.51
CA PRO A 108 -1.59 6.32 12.13
C PRO A 108 -1.69 5.47 13.40
N ALA A 109 -0.64 4.73 13.76
CA ALA A 109 -0.69 3.84 14.91
C ALA A 109 -1.03 4.60 16.20
N GLY A 110 -2.01 4.09 16.94
CA GLY A 110 -2.45 4.69 18.20
C GLY A 110 -3.26 5.97 18.05
N ARG A 111 -3.62 6.37 16.83
CA ARG A 111 -4.38 7.59 16.57
C ARG A 111 -5.81 7.26 16.15
N GLY A 112 -6.71 8.22 16.38
CA GLY A 112 -8.10 8.08 15.96
C GLY A 112 -8.30 8.37 14.48
N ILE A 113 -9.54 8.19 14.02
CA ILE A 113 -9.91 8.33 12.61
C ILE A 113 -9.61 9.74 12.06
N ASP A 114 -9.73 10.78 12.89
CA ASP A 114 -9.46 12.16 12.46
C ASP A 114 -8.01 12.35 12.00
N ALA A 115 -7.08 11.62 12.61
CA ALA A 115 -5.67 11.65 12.20
C ALA A 115 -5.41 10.76 10.99
N VAL A 116 -6.20 9.72 10.80
CA VAL A 116 -6.04 8.77 9.69
C VAL A 116 -6.56 9.36 8.38
N ARG A 117 -7.65 10.12 8.41
CA ARG A 117 -8.25 10.70 7.19
C ARG A 117 -7.27 11.49 6.32
N PRO A 118 -6.50 12.44 6.84
CA PRO A 118 -5.54 13.16 6.00
C PRO A 118 -4.41 12.27 5.47
N ILE A 119 -4.01 11.25 6.23
CA ILE A 119 -3.01 10.27 5.78
C ILE A 119 -3.58 9.48 4.60
N ARG A 120 -4.82 8.99 4.72
CA ARG A 120 -5.53 8.29 3.64
C ARG A 120 -5.61 9.16 2.38
N ASP A 121 -6.00 10.41 2.54
CA ASP A 121 -6.19 11.31 1.39
C ASP A 121 -4.87 11.62 0.69
N GLU A 122 -3.79 11.77 1.46
CA GLU A 122 -2.46 11.95 0.88
C GLU A 122 -1.99 10.70 0.13
N ILE A 123 -2.25 9.53 0.69
CA ILE A 123 -1.93 8.26 0.03
C ILE A 123 -2.69 8.16 -1.31
N GLU A 124 -3.97 8.48 -1.32
CA GLU A 124 -4.76 8.44 -2.56
C GLU A 124 -4.16 9.35 -3.63
N ARG A 125 -3.74 10.54 -3.26
CA ARG A 125 -3.12 11.48 -4.19
C ARG A 125 -1.84 10.89 -4.78
N ARG A 126 -1.00 10.27 -3.96
CA ARG A 126 0.24 9.65 -4.42
C ARG A 126 -0.02 8.42 -5.28
N ILE A 127 -1.05 7.63 -4.96
CA ILE A 127 -1.45 6.48 -5.75
C ILE A 127 -1.88 6.91 -7.16
N ARG A 128 -2.65 8.00 -7.27
CA ARG A 128 -3.06 8.50 -8.59
C ARG A 128 -1.86 8.96 -9.40
N GLY A 129 -0.88 9.59 -8.76
CA GLY A 129 0.37 9.97 -9.42
C GLY A 129 1.18 8.76 -9.88
N LEU A 130 1.24 7.72 -9.06
CA LEU A 130 1.95 6.48 -9.40
C LEU A 130 1.29 5.80 -10.61
N LEU A 131 -0.03 5.71 -10.65
CA LEU A 131 -0.74 5.13 -11.77
C LEU A 131 -0.43 5.88 -13.07
N ALA A 132 -0.41 7.22 -13.03
CA ALA A 132 -0.07 8.03 -14.19
C ALA A 132 1.36 7.72 -14.67
N GLU A 133 2.31 7.58 -13.75
CA GLU A 133 3.69 7.25 -14.09
C GLU A 133 3.83 5.85 -14.66
N LEU A 134 2.99 4.91 -14.24
CA LEU A 134 2.97 3.54 -14.77
C LEU A 134 2.20 3.43 -16.09
N GLY A 135 1.56 4.51 -16.53
CA GLY A 135 0.76 4.50 -17.75
C GLY A 135 -0.57 3.80 -17.59
N VAL A 136 -1.09 3.71 -16.38
CA VAL A 136 -2.36 3.04 -16.07
C VAL A 136 -3.43 4.10 -15.82
N SER A 137 -4.55 3.99 -16.52
CA SER A 137 -5.70 4.88 -16.29
C SER A 137 -6.44 4.44 -15.03
N ALA A 138 -6.75 5.39 -14.15
CA ALA A 138 -7.49 5.08 -12.93
C ALA A 138 -8.92 4.65 -13.27
N VAL A 139 -9.39 3.61 -12.61
CA VAL A 139 -10.78 3.15 -12.74
C VAL A 139 -11.68 4.13 -12.00
N THR A 140 -12.73 4.59 -12.68
CA THR A 140 -13.73 5.46 -12.05
C THR A 140 -14.64 4.62 -11.16
N PRO A 141 -14.81 4.97 -9.89
CA PRO A 141 -15.69 4.22 -9.00
C PRO A 141 -17.16 4.37 -9.39
#